data_03a575a2429d4f4286b3abe37b266bd8
#
_entry.id   03a575a2429d4f4286b3abe37b266bd8
#
_cell.length_a   1.000
_cell.length_b   1.000
_cell.length_c   1.000
_cell.angle_alpha   90.00
_cell.angle_beta   90.00
_cell.angle_gamma   90.00
#
_symmetry.space_group_name_H-M   'P 1'
#
loop_
_entity.id
_entity.type
_entity.pdbx_description
1 polymer ?
#
loop_
_entity_poly.entity_id
_entity_poly.type
_entity_poly.pdbx_seq_one_letter_code
_entity_poly.pdbx_strand_id
1 'polypeptide(L)'
;MSEACIFSAGCSELADLVRTYDWTQTPLGPLADWPQSLIFTVSTLLQSPVPIVLLWGEDGIMIYNDAYSVFAGARHPKLLGSKVREGWPEIVDFNDNVMRVGLAGGTLSYKDQELTLHRYGQPEPVWMNLDYSPVFGADGRPAGVIA
;
A
#
# COMPACT_ATOMS: atom_id res chain seq x y z
N MET A 1 2.97 -21.78 -10.07
CA MET A 1 1.68 -21.10 -10.01
C MET A 1 1.74 -19.81 -10.79
N SER A 2 0.80 -19.58 -11.65
CA SER A 2 0.76 -18.34 -12.43
C SER A 2 0.14 -17.20 -11.61
N GLU A 3 0.41 -15.97 -12.02
CA GLU A 3 -0.20 -14.79 -11.43
C GLU A 3 -1.73 -14.87 -11.47
N ALA A 4 -2.31 -15.47 -12.50
CA ALA A 4 -3.75 -15.61 -12.64
C ALA A 4 -4.39 -16.37 -11.47
N CYS A 5 -3.68 -17.30 -10.85
CA CYS A 5 -4.18 -18.01 -9.69
C CYS A 5 -4.22 -17.12 -8.44
N ILE A 6 -3.26 -16.20 -8.31
CA ILE A 6 -3.14 -15.31 -7.17
C ILE A 6 -4.17 -14.18 -7.25
N PHE A 7 -4.36 -13.65 -8.45
CA PHE A 7 -5.28 -12.55 -8.69
C PHE A 7 -6.58 -12.99 -9.37
N SER A 8 -7.00 -14.24 -9.14
CA SER A 8 -8.19 -14.75 -9.79
C SER A 8 -9.46 -14.11 -9.23
N ALA A 9 -10.48 -14.02 -10.09
CA ALA A 9 -11.77 -13.44 -9.72
C ALA A 9 -12.38 -14.19 -8.55
N GLY A 10 -13.02 -13.46 -7.63
CA GLY A 10 -13.74 -14.04 -6.51
C GLY A 10 -12.89 -14.34 -5.28
N CYS A 11 -11.56 -14.12 -5.33
CA CYS A 11 -10.71 -14.35 -4.16
C CYS A 11 -10.95 -13.32 -3.07
N SER A 12 -11.04 -12.04 -3.43
CA SER A 12 -11.35 -10.94 -2.52
C SER A 12 -11.68 -9.70 -3.35
N GLU A 13 -12.27 -8.69 -2.71
CA GLU A 13 -12.55 -7.42 -3.39
C GLU A 13 -11.25 -6.81 -3.92
N LEU A 14 -10.23 -6.72 -3.07
CA LEU A 14 -8.98 -6.10 -3.48
C LEU A 14 -8.23 -6.93 -4.53
N ALA A 15 -8.30 -8.26 -4.47
CA ALA A 15 -7.70 -9.09 -5.52
C ALA A 15 -8.34 -8.78 -6.88
N ASP A 16 -9.67 -8.63 -6.91
CA ASP A 16 -10.38 -8.26 -8.14
C ASP A 16 -10.00 -6.86 -8.61
N LEU A 17 -9.92 -5.90 -7.69
CA LEU A 17 -9.56 -4.53 -8.03
C LEU A 17 -8.11 -4.44 -8.55
N VAL A 18 -7.17 -5.13 -7.92
CA VAL A 18 -5.78 -5.16 -8.36
C VAL A 18 -5.68 -5.75 -9.76
N ARG A 19 -6.43 -6.83 -10.03
CA ARG A 19 -6.42 -7.50 -11.32
C ARG A 19 -6.99 -6.62 -12.44
N THR A 20 -8.00 -5.80 -12.12
CA THR A 20 -8.74 -5.02 -13.14
C THR A 20 -8.35 -3.56 -13.23
N TYR A 21 -7.57 -3.05 -12.26
CA TYR A 21 -7.12 -1.66 -12.26
C TYR A 21 -6.19 -1.39 -13.45
N ASP A 22 -6.30 -0.20 -14.04
CA ASP A 22 -5.43 0.20 -15.16
C ASP A 22 -4.11 0.73 -14.61
N TRP A 23 -3.16 -0.18 -14.38
CA TRP A 23 -1.85 0.17 -13.84
C TRP A 23 -0.96 0.93 -14.83
N THR A 24 -1.36 0.98 -16.11
CA THR A 24 -0.60 1.76 -17.10
C THR A 24 -0.65 3.25 -16.82
N GLN A 25 -1.61 3.71 -16.01
CA GLN A 25 -1.70 5.10 -15.57
C GLN A 25 -0.76 5.40 -14.40
N THR A 26 -0.03 4.42 -13.92
CA THR A 26 0.90 4.54 -12.80
C THR A 26 2.33 4.20 -13.24
N PRO A 27 3.35 4.59 -12.45
CA PRO A 27 4.73 4.18 -12.72
C PRO A 27 4.96 2.66 -12.71
N LEU A 28 4.01 1.88 -12.16
CA LEU A 28 4.14 0.42 -12.12
C LEU A 28 4.01 -0.23 -13.49
N GLY A 29 3.28 0.40 -14.40
CA GLY A 29 2.98 -0.20 -15.69
C GLY A 29 2.05 -1.40 -15.58
N PRO A 30 1.75 -2.06 -16.71
CA PRO A 30 0.77 -3.14 -16.72
C PRO A 30 1.19 -4.31 -15.84
N LEU A 31 0.20 -5.00 -15.29
CA LEU A 31 0.40 -6.12 -14.35
C LEU A 31 1.36 -7.18 -14.90
N ALA A 32 1.29 -7.44 -16.20
CA ALA A 32 2.16 -8.44 -16.85
C ALA A 32 3.64 -8.09 -16.74
N ASP A 33 3.97 -6.81 -16.57
CA ASP A 33 5.36 -6.33 -16.51
C ASP A 33 5.86 -6.14 -15.07
N TRP A 34 5.04 -6.45 -14.07
CA TRP A 34 5.45 -6.28 -12.68
C TRP A 34 6.61 -7.20 -12.32
N PRO A 35 7.62 -6.70 -11.57
CA PRO A 35 8.70 -7.57 -11.11
C PRO A 35 8.18 -8.59 -10.10
N GLN A 36 8.89 -9.70 -9.98
CA GLN A 36 8.52 -10.79 -9.08
C GLN A 36 8.40 -10.34 -7.64
N SER A 37 9.28 -9.45 -7.20
CA SER A 37 9.23 -8.92 -5.82
C SER A 37 7.90 -8.21 -5.54
N LEU A 38 7.38 -7.45 -6.50
CA LEU A 38 6.10 -6.78 -6.37
C LEU A 38 4.96 -7.80 -6.37
N ILE A 39 4.97 -8.75 -7.29
CA ILE A 39 3.93 -9.78 -7.37
C ILE A 39 3.85 -10.58 -6.08
N PHE A 40 4.99 -11.03 -5.54
CA PHE A 40 5.01 -11.82 -4.31
C PHE A 40 4.54 -11.01 -3.10
N THR A 41 4.96 -9.76 -3.01
CA THR A 41 4.55 -8.90 -1.90
C THR A 41 3.04 -8.65 -1.94
N VAL A 42 2.51 -8.32 -3.12
CA VAL A 42 1.07 -8.07 -3.28
C VAL A 42 0.27 -9.34 -3.00
N SER A 43 0.69 -10.49 -3.52
CA SER A 43 -0.02 -11.74 -3.27
C SER A 43 -0.05 -12.08 -1.78
N THR A 44 1.03 -11.81 -1.05
CA THR A 44 1.11 -12.05 0.38
C THR A 44 0.17 -11.13 1.15
N LEU A 45 0.22 -9.83 0.88
CA LEU A 45 -0.62 -8.89 1.63
C LEU A 45 -2.11 -9.11 1.36
N LEU A 46 -2.48 -9.51 0.14
CA LEU A 46 -3.88 -9.77 -0.19
C LEU A 46 -4.47 -10.94 0.61
N GLN A 47 -3.65 -11.87 1.08
CA GLN A 47 -4.08 -13.02 1.87
C GLN A 47 -4.16 -12.72 3.37
N SER A 48 -3.61 -11.61 3.82
CA SER A 48 -3.52 -11.32 5.25
C SER A 48 -4.86 -10.88 5.82
N PRO A 49 -5.23 -11.35 7.03
CA PRO A 49 -6.43 -10.86 7.72
C PRO A 49 -6.26 -9.53 8.42
N VAL A 50 -5.02 -9.04 8.55
CA VAL A 50 -4.75 -7.75 9.19
C VAL A 50 -4.57 -6.66 8.14
N PRO A 51 -4.87 -5.38 8.47
CA PRO A 51 -4.69 -4.29 7.52
C PRO A 51 -3.24 -4.14 7.10
N ILE A 52 -2.97 -4.21 5.81
CA ILE A 52 -1.64 -4.01 5.25
C ILE A 52 -1.75 -3.13 4.01
N VAL A 53 -0.85 -2.15 3.92
CA VAL A 53 -0.68 -1.34 2.72
C VAL A 53 0.78 -1.41 2.26
N LEU A 54 0.96 -1.54 0.96
CA LEU A 54 2.26 -1.45 0.30
C LEU A 54 2.36 -0.07 -0.34
N LEU A 55 3.50 0.57 -0.15
CA LEU A 55 3.84 1.87 -0.73
C LEU A 55 5.02 1.61 -1.67
N TRP A 56 4.73 1.47 -2.96
CA TRP A 56 5.73 1.00 -3.92
C TRP A 56 6.36 2.14 -4.69
N GLY A 57 7.68 2.07 -4.85
CA GLY A 57 8.44 3.05 -5.61
C GLY A 57 8.65 4.35 -4.85
N GLU A 58 9.30 5.32 -5.48
CA GLU A 58 9.61 6.60 -4.87
C GLU A 58 8.36 7.37 -4.46
N ASP A 59 7.28 7.23 -5.24
CA ASP A 59 6.03 7.95 -5.00
C ASP A 59 5.12 7.24 -4.00
N GLY A 60 5.46 6.02 -3.57
CA GLY A 60 4.64 5.27 -2.65
C GLY A 60 3.27 4.95 -3.23
N ILE A 61 3.25 4.28 -4.39
CA ILE A 61 1.98 3.86 -5.01
C ILE A 61 1.30 2.85 -4.10
N MET A 62 0.06 3.12 -3.75
CA MET A 62 -0.67 2.37 -2.72
C MET A 62 -1.34 1.13 -3.29
N ILE A 63 -1.02 -0.02 -2.69
CA ILE A 63 -1.71 -1.28 -2.94
C ILE A 63 -2.00 -1.89 -1.57
N TYR A 64 -3.26 -2.29 -1.34
CA TYR A 64 -3.64 -2.72 0.00
C TYR A 64 -4.65 -3.87 -0.06
N ASN A 65 -4.93 -4.46 1.11
CA ASN A 65 -5.84 -5.58 1.24
C ASN A 65 -7.24 -5.15 1.71
N ASP A 66 -8.16 -6.12 1.79
CA ASP A 66 -9.54 -5.85 2.19
C ASP A 66 -9.61 -5.26 3.60
N ALA A 67 -8.82 -5.76 4.53
CA ALA A 67 -8.81 -5.24 5.90
C ALA A 67 -8.41 -3.76 5.95
N TYR A 68 -7.43 -3.37 5.14
CA TYR A 68 -7.03 -1.96 5.05
C TYR A 68 -8.14 -1.10 4.42
N SER A 69 -8.90 -1.64 3.46
CA SER A 69 -9.99 -0.89 2.84
C SER A 69 -11.06 -0.51 3.85
N VAL A 70 -11.29 -1.34 4.85
CA VAL A 70 -12.21 -1.02 5.95
C VAL A 70 -11.67 0.16 6.77
N PHE A 71 -10.38 0.14 7.09
CA PHE A 71 -9.72 1.26 7.78
C PHE A 71 -9.81 2.55 6.95
N ALA A 72 -9.56 2.46 5.64
CA ALA A 72 -9.56 3.63 4.74
C ALA A 72 -10.94 4.28 4.64
N GLY A 73 -12.00 3.54 4.89
CA GLY A 73 -13.36 4.07 4.91
C GLY A 73 -13.78 4.60 3.54
N ALA A 74 -14.30 5.83 3.52
CA ALA A 74 -14.82 6.43 2.30
C ALA A 74 -13.74 6.78 1.26
N ARG A 75 -12.47 6.71 1.62
CA ARG A 75 -11.37 6.94 0.65
C ARG A 75 -11.11 5.74 -0.25
N HIS A 76 -11.53 4.56 0.17
CA HIS A 76 -11.52 3.40 -0.71
C HIS A 76 -12.70 3.48 -1.69
N PRO A 77 -12.55 3.19 -2.99
CA PRO A 77 -11.39 2.59 -3.65
C PRO A 77 -10.40 3.58 -4.28
N LYS A 78 -10.58 4.88 -4.12
CA LYS A 78 -9.75 5.89 -4.78
C LYS A 78 -8.27 5.85 -4.34
N LEU A 79 -8.00 5.33 -3.15
CA LEU A 79 -6.64 5.20 -2.66
C LEU A 79 -5.82 4.22 -3.49
N LEU A 80 -6.46 3.16 -4.02
CA LEU A 80 -5.75 2.15 -4.78
C LEU A 80 -5.09 2.77 -6.01
N GLY A 81 -3.78 2.56 -6.15
CA GLY A 81 -3.02 3.09 -7.27
C GLY A 81 -2.64 4.56 -7.14
N SER A 82 -3.02 5.24 -6.05
CA SER A 82 -2.65 6.63 -5.84
C SER A 82 -1.29 6.72 -5.18
N LYS A 83 -0.64 7.89 -5.34
CA LYS A 83 0.56 8.22 -4.58
C LYS A 83 0.16 8.49 -3.13
N VAL A 84 0.95 8.01 -2.18
CA VAL A 84 0.60 8.16 -0.76
C VAL A 84 0.44 9.63 -0.36
N ARG A 85 1.22 10.55 -0.93
CA ARG A 85 1.09 11.98 -0.65
C ARG A 85 -0.27 12.54 -1.09
N GLU A 86 -0.82 12.00 -2.16
CA GLU A 86 -2.11 12.43 -2.70
C GLU A 86 -3.26 11.69 -2.04
N GLY A 87 -3.04 10.44 -1.65
CA GLY A 87 -4.05 9.62 -0.98
C GLY A 87 -4.35 10.08 0.44
N TRP A 88 -3.32 10.50 1.18
CA TRP A 88 -3.43 10.97 2.56
C TRP A 88 -2.76 12.34 2.72
N PRO A 89 -3.27 13.39 2.05
CA PRO A 89 -2.61 14.69 2.06
C PRO A 89 -2.55 15.34 3.45
N GLU A 90 -3.48 15.00 4.34
CA GLU A 90 -3.51 15.56 5.70
C GLU A 90 -2.37 15.07 6.59
N ILE A 91 -1.69 13.98 6.22
CA ILE A 91 -0.53 13.46 6.95
C ILE A 91 0.68 13.33 6.03
N VAL A 92 0.83 14.26 5.09
CA VAL A 92 1.88 14.20 4.08
C VAL A 92 3.28 14.16 4.71
N ASP A 93 3.54 14.96 5.75
CA ASP A 93 4.85 15.00 6.39
C ASP A 93 5.17 13.67 7.08
N PHE A 94 4.18 13.06 7.72
CA PHE A 94 4.34 11.76 8.34
C PHE A 94 4.73 10.71 7.30
N ASN A 95 4.00 10.65 6.19
CA ASN A 95 4.26 9.66 5.15
C ASN A 95 5.53 9.96 4.35
N ASP A 96 5.90 11.23 4.16
CA ASP A 96 7.18 11.56 3.54
C ASP A 96 8.34 11.02 4.36
N ASN A 97 8.27 11.10 5.69
CA ASN A 97 9.27 10.53 6.56
C ASN A 97 9.30 8.99 6.46
N VAL A 98 8.13 8.36 6.40
CA VAL A 98 8.02 6.90 6.21
C VAL A 98 8.74 6.47 4.93
N MET A 99 8.48 7.16 3.83
CA MET A 99 9.11 6.85 2.55
C MET A 99 10.62 7.06 2.60
N ARG A 100 11.06 8.17 3.19
CA ARG A 100 12.49 8.48 3.29
C ARG A 100 13.24 7.41 4.07
N VAL A 101 12.71 7.01 5.22
CA VAL A 101 13.34 6.00 6.08
C VAL A 101 13.29 4.61 5.43
N GLY A 102 12.12 4.22 4.93
CA GLY A 102 11.95 2.89 4.35
C GLY A 102 12.78 2.68 3.08
N LEU A 103 12.81 3.67 2.19
CA LEU A 103 13.59 3.57 0.96
C LEU A 103 15.11 3.66 1.22
N ALA A 104 15.50 4.12 2.38
CA ALA A 104 16.90 4.05 2.82
C ALA A 104 17.24 2.72 3.50
N GLY A 105 16.27 1.80 3.62
CA GLY A 105 16.46 0.48 4.21
C GLY A 105 16.18 0.42 5.70
N GLY A 106 15.61 1.48 6.29
CA GLY A 106 15.30 1.52 7.71
C GLY A 106 13.88 1.09 8.02
N THR A 107 13.59 0.93 9.30
CA THR A 107 12.26 0.59 9.82
C THR A 107 11.76 1.67 10.74
N LEU A 108 10.45 1.76 10.89
CA LEU A 108 9.78 2.64 11.86
C LEU A 108 8.73 1.83 12.60
N SER A 109 8.59 2.10 13.91
CA SER A 109 7.58 1.46 14.73
C SER A 109 6.97 2.53 15.65
N TYR A 110 5.65 2.61 15.63
CA TYR A 110 4.89 3.57 16.44
C TYR A 110 3.85 2.82 17.26
N LYS A 111 3.70 3.19 18.52
CA LYS A 111 2.63 2.70 19.38
C LYS A 111 1.75 3.87 19.80
N ASP A 112 0.44 3.65 19.70
CA ASP A 112 -0.56 4.67 20.07
C ASP A 112 -0.28 6.01 19.38
N GLN A 113 0.17 5.95 18.12
CA GLN A 113 0.43 7.15 17.34
C GLN A 113 -0.87 7.84 16.99
N GLU A 114 -1.01 9.08 17.40
CA GLU A 114 -2.16 9.89 17.03
C GLU A 114 -1.96 10.45 15.63
N LEU A 115 -2.94 10.25 14.77
CA LEU A 115 -3.01 10.85 13.44
C LEU A 115 -4.41 11.44 13.26
N THR A 116 -4.49 12.60 12.62
CA THR A 116 -5.77 13.18 12.26
C THR A 116 -6.05 12.88 10.80
N LEU A 117 -7.06 12.06 10.54
CA LEU A 117 -7.41 11.61 9.20
C LEU A 117 -8.76 12.17 8.78
N HIS A 118 -8.96 12.29 7.47
CA HIS A 118 -10.20 12.78 6.87
C HIS A 118 -10.88 11.66 6.08
N ARG A 119 -11.12 10.51 6.73
CA ARG A 119 -11.69 9.34 6.04
C ARG A 119 -13.10 9.56 5.53
N TYR A 120 -13.84 10.46 6.17
CA TYR A 120 -15.24 10.75 5.84
C TYR A 120 -15.47 12.24 5.62
N GLY A 121 -14.43 12.97 5.21
CA GLY A 121 -14.52 14.38 4.88
C GLY A 121 -14.38 15.34 6.04
N GLN A 122 -14.21 14.84 7.26
CA GLN A 122 -14.00 15.67 8.47
C GLN A 122 -12.79 15.18 9.25
N PRO A 123 -12.09 16.09 9.97
CA PRO A 123 -10.95 15.70 10.79
C PRO A 123 -11.38 14.69 11.85
N GLU A 124 -10.63 13.61 11.95
CA GLU A 124 -10.92 12.53 12.90
C GLU A 124 -9.61 12.07 13.53
N PRO A 125 -9.42 12.25 14.86
CA PRO A 125 -8.23 11.72 15.51
C PRO A 125 -8.35 10.20 15.62
N VAL A 126 -7.28 9.50 15.25
CA VAL A 126 -7.17 8.05 15.41
C VAL A 126 -5.83 7.73 16.05
N TRP A 127 -5.80 6.67 16.85
CA TRP A 127 -4.58 6.19 17.52
C TRP A 127 -4.25 4.82 16.95
N MET A 128 -3.02 4.64 16.48
CA MET A 128 -2.64 3.46 15.74
C MET A 128 -1.30 2.91 16.17
N ASN A 129 -1.17 1.60 16.12
CA ASN A 129 0.11 0.93 16.14
C ASN A 129 0.53 0.69 14.69
N LEU A 130 1.69 1.21 14.31
CA LEU A 130 2.15 1.21 12.94
C LEU A 130 3.58 0.68 12.87
N ASP A 131 3.80 -0.30 12.02
CA ASP A 131 5.11 -0.86 11.78
C ASP A 131 5.42 -0.78 10.29
N TYR A 132 6.53 -0.13 9.95
CA TYR A 132 6.95 0.08 8.58
C TYR A 132 8.27 -0.63 8.32
N SER A 133 8.33 -1.38 7.24
CA SER A 133 9.52 -2.12 6.84
C SER A 133 9.80 -1.94 5.35
N PRO A 134 11.08 -1.91 4.95
CA PRO A 134 11.39 -1.86 3.52
C PRO A 134 11.06 -3.18 2.84
N VAL A 135 10.67 -3.10 1.57
CA VAL A 135 10.53 -4.25 0.68
C VAL A 135 11.64 -4.15 -0.35
N PHE A 136 12.44 -5.20 -0.47
CA PHE A 136 13.60 -5.18 -1.36
C PHE A 136 13.23 -5.73 -2.74
N GLY A 137 13.79 -5.07 -3.77
CA GLY A 137 13.68 -5.54 -5.14
C GLY A 137 14.72 -6.60 -5.47
N ALA A 138 14.69 -7.08 -6.72
CA ALA A 138 15.62 -8.11 -7.20
C ALA A 138 17.09 -7.66 -7.16
N ASP A 139 17.34 -6.35 -7.21
CA ASP A 139 18.68 -5.77 -7.13
C ASP A 139 19.20 -5.65 -5.69
N GLY A 140 18.44 -6.09 -4.69
CA GLY A 140 18.82 -6.00 -3.29
C GLY A 140 18.63 -4.63 -2.66
N ARG A 141 18.05 -3.68 -3.40
CA ARG A 141 17.76 -2.33 -2.90
C ARG A 141 16.31 -2.20 -2.49
N PRO A 142 16.00 -1.32 -1.52
CA PRO A 142 14.61 -1.06 -1.17
C PRO A 142 13.83 -0.54 -2.38
N ALA A 143 12.70 -1.18 -2.66
CA ALA A 143 11.83 -0.82 -3.78
C ALA A 143 10.50 -0.26 -3.31
N GLY A 144 10.14 -0.47 -2.05
CA GLY A 144 8.91 0.02 -1.45
C GLY A 144 8.95 -0.12 0.05
N VAL A 145 7.83 0.25 0.67
CA VAL A 145 7.64 0.18 2.12
C VAL A 145 6.32 -0.53 2.39
N ILE A 146 6.32 -1.47 3.34
CA ILE A 146 5.11 -2.17 3.75
C ILE A 146 4.75 -1.79 5.18
N ALA A 147 3.46 -1.57 5.42
CA ALA A 147 2.92 -1.19 6.72
C ALA A 147 1.79 -2.12 7.14
#